data_929383ed14b14acab282e56eed0f4314
#
_entry.id   929383ed14b14acab282e56eed0f4314
#
_cell.length_a   1.000
_cell.length_b   1.000
_cell.length_c   1.000
_cell.angle_alpha   90.00
_cell.angle_beta   90.00
_cell.angle_gamma   90.00
#
_symmetry.space_group_name_H-M   'P 1'
#
loop_
_entity.id
_entity.type
_entity.pdbx_description
1 polymer ?
#
loop_
_entity_poly.entity_id
_entity_poly.type
_entity_poly.pdbx_seq_one_letter_code
_entity_poly.pdbx_strand_id
1 'polypeptide(L)'
;MGKVLIIDDEKQILGLLSRIIGLEGYDVFQASTCRAGLKQLEQHTPEVILCDVCLPDGSGVELVRELKKLRPHSEVILLTAHGNIPDGVQAIKNGAF
;
A
#
# COMPACT_ATOMS: atom_id res chain seq x y z
N MET A 1 -9.72 -12.49 -10.99
CA MET A 1 -9.98 -11.25 -10.25
C MET A 1 -8.71 -10.48 -10.04
N GLY A 2 -8.83 -9.23 -9.65
CA GLY A 2 -7.68 -8.36 -9.46
C GLY A 2 -6.79 -8.72 -8.29
N LYS A 3 -5.62 -8.13 -8.27
CA LYS A 3 -4.64 -8.30 -7.20
C LYS A 3 -4.55 -7.03 -6.38
N VAL A 4 -4.46 -7.19 -5.05
CA VAL A 4 -4.34 -6.08 -4.11
C VAL A 4 -3.13 -6.33 -3.22
N LEU A 5 -2.26 -5.34 -3.13
CA LEU A 5 -1.13 -5.37 -2.19
C LEU A 5 -1.46 -4.47 -1.01
N ILE A 6 -1.29 -4.98 0.20
CA ILE A 6 -1.50 -4.21 1.43
C ILE A 6 -0.17 -4.08 2.15
N ILE A 7 0.26 -2.85 2.40
CA ILE A 7 1.50 -2.54 3.10
C ILE A 7 1.17 -1.84 4.41
N ASP A 8 1.31 -2.56 5.52
CA ASP A 8 0.99 -2.04 6.86
C ASP A 8 1.76 -2.87 7.89
N ASP A 9 2.34 -2.23 8.89
CA ASP A 9 3.09 -2.93 9.92
C ASP A 9 2.22 -3.49 11.05
N GLU A 10 0.95 -3.10 11.11
CA GLU A 10 0.02 -3.64 12.09
C GLU A 10 -0.61 -4.94 11.60
N LYS A 11 -0.24 -6.05 12.24
CA LYS A 11 -0.71 -7.38 11.84
C LYS A 11 -2.22 -7.51 11.88
N GLN A 12 -2.89 -6.86 12.83
CA GLN A 12 -4.34 -6.91 12.95
C GLN A 12 -5.01 -6.24 11.75
N ILE A 13 -4.49 -5.11 11.30
CA ILE A 13 -5.01 -4.40 10.13
C ILE A 13 -4.75 -5.21 8.87
N LEU A 14 -3.54 -5.74 8.71
CA LEU A 14 -3.21 -6.61 7.58
C LEU A 14 -4.18 -7.79 7.50
N GLY A 15 -4.40 -8.47 8.61
CA GLY A 15 -5.29 -9.63 8.66
C GLY A 15 -6.73 -9.26 8.35
N LEU A 16 -7.23 -8.17 8.94
CA LEU A 16 -8.60 -7.73 8.74
C LEU A 16 -8.85 -7.32 7.29
N LEU A 17 -8.01 -6.46 6.73
CA LEU A 17 -8.15 -6.00 5.36
C LEU A 17 -7.99 -7.15 4.35
N SER A 18 -7.03 -8.03 4.61
CA SER A 18 -6.82 -9.19 3.73
C SER A 18 -8.04 -10.08 3.69
N ARG A 19 -8.68 -10.29 4.85
CA ARG A 19 -9.88 -11.10 4.94
C ARG A 19 -11.04 -10.44 4.19
N ILE A 20 -11.29 -9.18 4.45
CA ILE A 20 -12.41 -8.45 3.83
C ILE A 20 -12.23 -8.42 2.30
N ILE A 21 -11.05 -8.04 1.85
CA ILE A 21 -10.77 -7.90 0.42
C ILE A 21 -10.75 -9.27 -0.26
N GLY A 22 -10.19 -10.27 0.41
CA GLY A 22 -10.18 -11.63 -0.11
C GLY A 22 -11.58 -12.22 -0.28
N LEU A 23 -12.51 -11.89 0.62
CA LEU A 23 -13.89 -12.34 0.53
C LEU A 23 -14.61 -11.74 -0.69
N GLU A 24 -14.14 -10.61 -1.20
CA GLU A 24 -14.68 -10.00 -2.42
C GLU A 24 -14.10 -10.63 -3.69
N GLY A 25 -13.22 -11.61 -3.57
CA GLY A 25 -12.68 -12.35 -4.70
C GLY A 25 -11.33 -11.86 -5.22
N TYR A 26 -10.67 -10.95 -4.51
CA TYR A 26 -9.35 -10.47 -4.90
C TYR A 26 -8.23 -11.36 -4.36
N ASP A 27 -7.14 -11.46 -5.11
CA ASP A 27 -5.91 -12.05 -4.62
C ASP A 27 -5.17 -11.00 -3.80
N VAL A 28 -4.91 -11.29 -2.54
CA VAL A 28 -4.32 -10.32 -1.60
C VAL A 28 -2.89 -10.71 -1.28
N PHE A 29 -1.98 -9.74 -1.39
CA PHE A 29 -0.59 -9.87 -0.99
C PHE A 29 -0.31 -8.91 0.16
N GLN A 30 0.53 -9.28 1.09
CA GLN A 30 0.82 -8.51 2.29
C GLN A 30 2.29 -8.15 2.38
N ALA A 31 2.57 -6.97 2.91
CA ALA A 31 3.91 -6.54 3.27
C ALA A 31 3.83 -5.71 4.54
N SER A 32 4.83 -5.84 5.40
CA SER A 32 4.85 -5.10 6.67
C SER A 32 5.90 -3.99 6.71
N THR A 33 6.66 -3.82 5.64
CA THR A 33 7.70 -2.81 5.53
C THR A 33 7.73 -2.24 4.11
N CYS A 34 8.38 -1.09 3.93
CA CYS A 34 8.61 -0.52 2.60
C CYS A 34 9.36 -1.50 1.71
N ARG A 35 10.43 -2.09 2.24
CA ARG A 35 11.26 -3.04 1.51
C ARG A 35 10.45 -4.26 1.05
N ALA A 36 9.66 -4.83 1.94
CA ALA A 36 8.82 -5.97 1.59
C ALA A 36 7.77 -5.61 0.54
N GLY A 37 7.21 -4.40 0.62
CA GLY A 37 6.26 -3.90 -0.37
C GLY A 37 6.87 -3.80 -1.75
N LEU A 38 8.06 -3.22 -1.85
CA LEU A 38 8.77 -3.11 -3.12
C LEU A 38 9.13 -4.49 -3.69
N LYS A 39 9.50 -5.42 -2.81
CA LYS A 39 9.82 -6.78 -3.22
C LYS A 39 8.60 -7.51 -3.80
N GLN A 40 7.42 -7.29 -3.22
CA GLN A 40 6.19 -7.85 -3.76
C GLN A 40 5.91 -7.34 -5.17
N LEU A 41 6.24 -6.09 -5.47
CA LEU A 41 6.06 -5.54 -6.81
C LEU A 41 6.96 -6.17 -7.86
N GLU A 42 8.10 -6.74 -7.48
CA GLU A 42 8.97 -7.46 -8.40
C GLU A 42 8.31 -8.75 -8.90
N GLN A 43 7.41 -9.31 -8.10
CA GLN A 43 6.78 -10.60 -8.39
C GLN A 43 5.33 -10.47 -8.87
N HIS A 44 4.66 -9.36 -8.53
CA HIS A 44 3.24 -9.19 -8.79
C HIS A 44 2.95 -7.81 -9.37
N THR A 45 1.87 -7.71 -10.11
CA THR A 45 1.39 -6.43 -10.65
C THR A 45 0.00 -6.17 -10.09
N PRO A 46 -0.11 -5.60 -8.87
CA PRO A 46 -1.41 -5.35 -8.27
C PRO A 46 -2.11 -4.19 -8.98
N GLU A 47 -3.43 -4.27 -9.07
CA GLU A 47 -4.25 -3.15 -9.56
C GLU A 47 -4.38 -2.07 -8.51
N VAL A 48 -4.41 -2.46 -7.22
CA VAL A 48 -4.56 -1.54 -6.09
C VAL A 48 -3.50 -1.83 -5.05
N ILE A 49 -2.93 -0.78 -4.49
CA ILE A 49 -1.97 -0.87 -3.40
C ILE A 49 -2.50 -0.02 -2.24
N LEU A 50 -2.72 -0.66 -1.10
CA LEU A 50 -3.08 0.02 0.14
C LEU A 50 -1.81 0.16 0.97
N CYS A 51 -1.42 1.38 1.28
CA CYS A 51 -0.13 1.65 1.93
C CYS A 51 -0.32 2.52 3.17
N ASP A 52 0.22 2.07 4.30
CA ASP A 52 0.24 2.86 5.53
C ASP A 52 1.24 4.02 5.39
N VAL A 53 0.90 5.15 5.98
CA VAL A 53 1.76 6.34 6.00
C VAL A 53 3.02 6.09 6.83
N CYS A 54 2.88 5.42 7.97
CA CYS A 54 3.99 5.17 8.89
C CYS A 54 4.41 3.71 8.84
N LEU A 55 5.61 3.45 8.33
CA LEU A 55 6.19 2.10 8.26
C LEU A 55 7.50 2.06 9.03
N PRO A 56 7.93 0.87 9.53
CA PRO A 56 9.11 0.79 10.39
C PRO A 56 10.41 1.20 9.68
N ASP A 57 10.49 1.03 8.38
CA ASP A 57 11.71 1.31 7.61
C ASP A 57 11.57 2.51 6.68
N GLY A 58 10.54 3.34 6.86
CA GLY A 58 10.41 4.53 6.05
C GLY A 58 9.02 5.13 6.07
N SER A 59 8.82 6.11 5.19
CA SER A 59 7.55 6.82 5.06
C SER A 59 6.74 6.25 3.90
N GLY A 60 5.46 5.97 4.16
CA GLY A 60 4.53 5.58 3.10
C GLY A 60 4.38 6.64 2.02
N VAL A 61 4.51 7.92 2.41
CA VAL A 61 4.43 9.04 1.45
C VAL A 61 5.55 8.96 0.42
N GLU A 62 6.78 8.68 0.86
CA GLU A 62 7.91 8.52 -0.05
C GLU A 62 7.80 7.21 -0.83
N LEU A 63 7.31 6.16 -0.20
CA LEU A 63 7.12 4.86 -0.84
C LEU A 63 6.15 4.98 -2.02
N VAL A 64 5.08 5.77 -1.88
CA VAL A 64 4.11 5.99 -2.98
C VAL A 64 4.82 6.47 -4.23
N ARG A 65 5.79 7.39 -4.09
CA ARG A 65 6.54 7.90 -5.24
C ARG A 65 7.24 6.76 -5.99
N GLU A 66 7.90 5.86 -5.27
CA GLU A 66 8.57 4.72 -5.89
C GLU A 66 7.60 3.71 -6.47
N LEU A 67 6.51 3.44 -5.77
CA LEU A 67 5.47 2.53 -6.24
C LEU A 67 4.90 3.01 -7.57
N LYS A 68 4.62 4.29 -7.70
CA LYS A 68 4.07 4.87 -8.93
C LYS A 68 5.08 4.86 -10.08
N LYS A 69 6.37 4.96 -9.79
CA LYS A 69 7.41 4.81 -10.82
C LYS A 69 7.47 3.39 -11.36
N LEU A 70 7.37 2.41 -10.47
CA LEU A 70 7.45 0.99 -10.85
C LEU A 70 6.16 0.48 -11.48
N ARG A 71 5.03 0.97 -11.01
CA ARG A 71 3.69 0.52 -11.45
C ARG A 71 2.79 1.74 -11.64
N PRO A 72 2.99 2.51 -12.73
CA PRO A 72 2.23 3.76 -12.92
C PRO A 72 0.72 3.56 -13.09
N HIS A 73 0.29 2.37 -13.46
CA HIS A 73 -1.13 2.07 -13.64
C HIS A 73 -1.80 1.53 -12.39
N SER A 74 -1.04 1.22 -11.34
CA SER A 74 -1.62 0.78 -10.07
C SER A 74 -2.19 1.97 -9.31
N GLU A 75 -3.39 1.78 -8.75
CA GLU A 75 -3.99 2.78 -7.87
C GLU A 75 -3.40 2.63 -6.48
N VAL A 76 -2.94 3.71 -5.89
CA VAL A 76 -2.36 3.70 -4.55
C VAL A 76 -3.27 4.47 -3.60
N ILE A 77 -3.70 3.81 -2.53
CA ILE A 77 -4.56 4.39 -1.50
C ILE A 77 -3.76 4.41 -0.20
N LEU A 78 -3.63 5.59 0.42
CA LEU A 78 -2.97 5.71 1.70
C LEU A 78 -3.92 5.42 2.85
N LEU A 79 -3.42 4.65 3.81
CA LEU A 79 -4.10 4.38 5.07
C LEU A 79 -3.53 5.35 6.10
N THR A 80 -4.36 6.27 6.57
CA THR A 80 -3.90 7.38 7.41
C THR A 80 -4.37 7.30 8.85
N ALA A 81 -4.48 6.10 9.40
CA ALA A 81 -4.93 5.93 10.78
C ALA A 81 -4.08 6.74 11.78
N HIS A 82 -2.80 6.91 11.48
CA HIS A 82 -1.86 7.68 12.28
C HIS A 82 -1.29 8.87 11.53
N GLY A 83 -1.73 9.08 10.28
CA GLY A 83 -1.21 10.14 9.45
C GLY A 83 -1.80 11.49 9.81
N ASN A 84 -1.12 12.55 9.43
CA ASN A 84 -1.64 13.90 9.55
C ASN A 84 -1.97 14.42 8.14
N ILE A 85 -2.71 15.52 8.11
CA ILE A 85 -3.16 16.12 6.84
C ILE A 85 -2.01 16.47 5.91
N PRO A 86 -0.89 17.06 6.37
CA PRO A 86 0.23 17.35 5.47
C PRO A 86 0.79 16.13 4.77
N ASP A 87 0.91 15.00 5.46
CA ASP A 87 1.39 13.75 4.86
C ASP A 87 0.40 13.24 3.80
N GLY A 88 -0.89 13.32 4.09
CA GLY A 88 -1.92 12.92 3.13
C GLY A 88 -1.88 13.76 1.86
N VAL A 89 -1.71 15.08 2.00
CA VAL A 89 -1.61 16.00 0.86
C VAL A 89 -0.38 15.67 0.02
N GLN A 90 0.76 15.44 0.67
CA GLN A 90 2.00 15.12 -0.05
C GLN A 90 1.87 13.80 -0.82
N ALA A 91 1.22 12.81 -0.22
CA ALA A 91 0.99 11.54 -0.88
C ALA A 91 0.11 11.67 -2.12
N ILE A 92 -0.93 12.48 -2.04
CA ILE A 92 -1.80 12.76 -3.20
C ILE A 92 -0.98 13.38 -4.33
N LYS A 93 -0.10 14.34 -4.01
CA LYS A 93 0.79 14.95 -5.01
C LYS A 93 1.73 13.93 -5.64
N ASN A 94 2.06 12.86 -4.92
CA ASN A 94 2.92 11.78 -5.41
C ASN A 94 2.13 10.69 -6.16
N GLY A 95 0.84 10.86 -6.35
CA GLY A 95 0.01 9.98 -7.16
C GLY A 95 -0.85 9.00 -6.40
N ALA A 96 -1.03 9.16 -5.09
CA ALA A 96 -1.95 8.34 -4.31
C ALA A 96 -3.39 8.83 -4.45
N PHE A 97 -4.30 7.91 -4.24
CA PHE A 97 -5.72 8.20 -4.16
C PHE A 97 -6.13 8.52 -2.75
#